data_94ece9660b6d5a57a893f76b96112211
#
_entry.id   94ece9660b6d5a57a893f76b96112211
#
_cell.length_a   1.000
_cell.length_b   1.000
_cell.length_c   1.000
_cell.angle_alpha   90.00
_cell.angle_beta   90.00
_cell.angle_gamma   90.00
#
_symmetry.space_group_name_H-M   'P 1'
#
loop_
_entity.id
_entity.type
_entity.pdbx_description
1 polymer ?
#
loop_
_entity_poly.entity_id
_entity_poly.type
_entity_poly.pdbx_seq_one_letter_code
_entity_poly.pdbx_strand_id
1 'polypeptide(L)'
;MKKLFALLLCLMMVLPAVSLAEENVEITLWTYPIGNWTNAETVDGIIANFNAVHPNIAVKVQYLDYQSGDDQVTSAIEAGTTPDIIMEGPERLVTNWGAAGKMLDLSDLWTEEALADISATSEAVVAACKSPDGKYYEYPLCMTTHCMVIDKAAFEAADALKYIDQETHTWTTEGFENALRALSAAGNNPTGIVYCGGQGGDQGTRALAANLYSAQFTNPEHTAYTMNSEAGIKGLQKLVDLVNEGVLTADPALVAGDEIALFCNGTAKMSFCWNASAAVSNKTSIAEGIEPFPMAFPSDDGVPELAGGIWGFGIFNNGDDAKAAAAKEFIKFVCDDKAQGPQSVYATGFFPVRSSFGDIYTGTEKADNADFAIFMPFLGDYYNVTPGWATQRTEWWNMLQRIFGGGDVTTEVNAYVEASNASIGK
;
A
#
# COMPACT_ATOMS: atom_id res chain seq x y z
N MET A 1 47.16 -74.04 34.11
CA MET A 1 45.83 -73.63 33.63
C MET A 1 45.81 -72.15 33.71
N LYS A 2 46.08 -71.53 32.58
CA LYS A 2 46.39 -70.08 32.42
C LYS A 2 45.12 -69.40 31.96
N LYS A 3 44.60 -68.46 32.72
CA LYS A 3 43.46 -67.57 32.34
C LYS A 3 44.03 -66.44 31.53
N LEU A 4 43.68 -66.37 30.26
CA LEU A 4 43.98 -65.26 29.37
C LEU A 4 42.91 -64.19 29.59
N PHE A 5 43.32 -63.06 30.11
CA PHE A 5 42.46 -61.84 30.20
C PHE A 5 42.60 -61.08 28.88
N ALA A 6 41.55 -61.08 28.11
CA ALA A 6 41.45 -60.20 26.92
C ALA A 6 40.98 -58.83 27.37
N LEU A 7 41.87 -57.87 27.33
CA LEU A 7 41.58 -56.44 27.57
C LEU A 7 40.97 -55.86 26.27
N LEU A 8 39.65 -55.70 26.26
CA LEU A 8 38.96 -55.05 25.16
C LEU A 8 39.09 -53.53 25.35
N LEU A 9 40.01 -52.94 24.60
CA LEU A 9 40.22 -51.50 24.58
C LEU A 9 39.10 -50.88 23.73
N CYS A 10 38.00 -50.40 24.37
CA CYS A 10 37.02 -49.53 23.70
C CYS A 10 37.69 -48.20 23.40
N LEU A 11 38.18 -48.06 22.18
CA LEU A 11 38.58 -46.77 21.62
C LEU A 11 37.29 -46.02 21.30
N MET A 12 36.77 -45.20 22.23
CA MET A 12 35.80 -44.17 21.90
C MET A 12 36.46 -43.17 21.00
N MET A 13 36.22 -43.28 19.70
CA MET A 13 36.42 -42.17 18.79
C MET A 13 35.46 -41.06 19.20
N VAL A 14 35.93 -40.11 19.97
CA VAL A 14 35.32 -38.79 20.07
C VAL A 14 35.58 -38.15 18.71
N LEU A 15 34.62 -38.32 17.78
CA LEU A 15 34.54 -37.44 16.63
C LEU A 15 34.33 -36.04 17.21
N PRO A 16 35.23 -35.08 16.98
CA PRO A 16 34.91 -33.72 17.24
C PRO A 16 33.65 -33.41 16.39
N ALA A 17 32.55 -33.10 17.02
CA ALA A 17 31.50 -32.36 16.33
C ALA A 17 32.17 -31.08 15.85
N VAL A 18 32.63 -31.08 14.60
CA VAL A 18 32.95 -29.83 13.91
C VAL A 18 31.60 -29.15 13.80
N SER A 19 31.27 -28.36 14.80
CA SER A 19 30.37 -27.24 14.61
C SER A 19 31.03 -26.44 13.50
N LEU A 20 30.55 -26.60 12.27
CA LEU A 20 30.77 -25.59 11.25
C LEU A 20 30.21 -24.31 11.90
N ALA A 21 31.09 -23.47 12.42
CA ALA A 21 30.71 -22.13 12.80
C ALA A 21 30.09 -21.53 11.54
N GLU A 22 28.81 -21.25 11.57
CA GLU A 22 28.14 -20.57 10.47
C GLU A 22 28.97 -19.30 10.21
N GLU A 23 29.33 -19.10 8.96
CA GLU A 23 30.16 -17.96 8.55
C GLU A 23 29.39 -16.67 8.85
N ASN A 24 30.04 -15.68 9.49
CA ASN A 24 29.40 -14.41 9.76
C ASN A 24 29.12 -13.70 8.43
N VAL A 25 27.85 -13.39 8.19
CA VAL A 25 27.39 -12.69 6.98
C VAL A 25 26.84 -11.32 7.38
N GLU A 26 27.28 -10.27 6.70
CA GLU A 26 26.69 -8.95 6.83
C GLU A 26 25.85 -8.64 5.58
N ILE A 27 24.58 -8.30 5.79
CA ILE A 27 23.64 -7.90 4.75
C ILE A 27 23.21 -6.46 4.96
N THR A 28 22.87 -5.78 3.88
CA THR A 28 22.39 -4.40 3.86
C THR A 28 20.92 -4.36 3.50
N LEU A 29 20.14 -3.63 4.31
CA LEU A 29 18.72 -3.35 4.08
C LEU A 29 18.53 -1.86 3.79
N TRP A 30 18.01 -1.53 2.61
CA TRP A 30 17.51 -0.20 2.35
C TRP A 30 15.98 -0.19 2.50
N THR A 31 15.43 0.84 3.14
CA THR A 31 13.99 0.95 3.34
C THR A 31 13.49 2.34 3.01
N TYR A 32 12.41 2.39 2.23
CA TYR A 32 11.60 3.59 2.06
C TYR A 32 10.76 3.86 3.32
N PRO A 33 10.16 5.07 3.46
CA PRO A 33 9.36 5.44 4.63
C PRO A 33 7.98 4.77 4.60
N ILE A 34 7.95 3.47 4.87
CA ILE A 34 6.75 2.64 4.88
C ILE A 34 6.17 2.63 6.28
N GLY A 35 5.14 3.46 6.51
CA GLY A 35 4.58 3.63 7.83
C GLY A 35 5.68 3.97 8.86
N ASN A 36 5.64 3.36 10.03
CA ASN A 36 6.60 3.59 11.09
C ASN A 36 7.98 2.91 10.89
N TRP A 37 8.20 2.22 9.79
CA TRP A 37 9.54 1.73 9.43
C TRP A 37 10.53 2.84 9.06
N THR A 38 10.11 4.08 9.11
CA THR A 38 11.03 5.25 9.14
C THR A 38 11.72 5.44 10.47
N ASN A 39 11.21 4.83 11.53
CA ASN A 39 11.74 4.98 12.87
C ASN A 39 12.84 3.94 13.13
N ALA A 40 14.09 4.42 13.31
CA ALA A 40 15.24 3.55 13.55
C ALA A 40 15.05 2.68 14.80
N GLU A 41 14.47 3.18 15.89
CA GLU A 41 14.21 2.39 17.10
C GLU A 41 13.30 1.19 16.81
N THR A 42 12.28 1.37 15.97
CA THR A 42 11.37 0.30 15.53
C THR A 42 12.13 -0.77 14.76
N VAL A 43 12.92 -0.38 13.76
CA VAL A 43 13.64 -1.31 12.89
C VAL A 43 14.79 -2.00 13.67
N ASP A 44 15.51 -1.27 14.52
CA ASP A 44 16.55 -1.83 15.37
C ASP A 44 15.99 -2.87 16.34
N GLY A 45 14.77 -2.68 16.85
CA GLY A 45 14.08 -3.67 17.69
C GLY A 45 13.80 -4.97 16.94
N ILE A 46 13.32 -4.89 15.68
CA ILE A 46 13.09 -6.07 14.82
C ILE A 46 14.41 -6.79 14.53
N ILE A 47 15.47 -6.04 14.19
CA ILE A 47 16.81 -6.58 13.93
C ILE A 47 17.39 -7.25 15.17
N ALA A 48 17.19 -6.66 16.35
CA ALA A 48 17.64 -7.27 17.62
C ALA A 48 16.95 -8.62 17.88
N ASN A 49 15.63 -8.74 17.61
CA ASN A 49 14.90 -9.98 17.69
C ASN A 49 15.44 -11.02 16.67
N PHE A 50 15.72 -10.60 15.44
CA PHE A 50 16.34 -11.45 14.42
C PHE A 50 17.71 -11.96 14.85
N ASN A 51 18.58 -11.08 15.32
CA ASN A 51 19.93 -11.43 15.76
C ASN A 51 19.93 -12.36 16.97
N ALA A 52 18.87 -12.38 17.78
CA ALA A 52 18.75 -13.30 18.91
C ALA A 52 18.61 -14.77 18.45
N VAL A 53 18.07 -15.00 17.25
CA VAL A 53 17.89 -16.34 16.64
C VAL A 53 18.87 -16.62 15.50
N HIS A 54 19.42 -15.58 14.87
CA HIS A 54 20.43 -15.65 13.79
C HIS A 54 21.68 -14.81 14.15
N PRO A 55 22.46 -15.19 15.18
CA PRO A 55 23.55 -14.36 15.68
C PRO A 55 24.74 -14.21 14.71
N ASN A 56 24.79 -15.06 13.67
CA ASN A 56 25.79 -15.04 12.60
C ASN A 56 25.43 -14.08 11.44
N ILE A 57 24.23 -13.48 11.42
CA ILE A 57 23.79 -12.55 10.37
C ILE A 57 23.66 -11.14 10.95
N ALA A 58 24.48 -10.22 10.45
CA ALA A 58 24.38 -8.81 10.81
C ALA A 58 23.61 -8.04 9.74
N VAL A 59 22.67 -7.18 10.15
CA VAL A 59 21.87 -6.35 9.24
C VAL A 59 22.22 -4.89 9.41
N LYS A 60 22.62 -4.22 8.32
CA LYS A 60 22.90 -2.78 8.26
C LYS A 60 21.77 -2.07 7.53
N VAL A 61 21.20 -1.03 8.12
CA VAL A 61 20.06 -0.32 7.56
C VAL A 61 20.46 1.03 6.99
N GLN A 62 19.92 1.37 5.82
CA GLN A 62 19.90 2.71 5.24
C GLN A 62 18.45 3.12 5.00
N TYR A 63 18.10 4.31 5.49
CA TYR A 63 16.77 4.90 5.27
C TYR A 63 16.80 5.78 4.03
N LEU A 64 15.82 5.56 3.16
CA LEU A 64 15.57 6.36 1.95
C LEU A 64 14.43 7.33 2.18
N ASP A 65 14.29 8.30 1.31
CA ASP A 65 13.12 9.17 1.20
C ASP A 65 12.52 9.08 -0.21
N TYR A 66 11.27 9.51 -0.39
CA TYR A 66 10.61 9.47 -1.70
C TYR A 66 11.04 10.59 -2.66
N GLN A 67 11.84 11.58 -2.22
CA GLN A 67 12.30 12.67 -3.07
C GLN A 67 13.59 12.30 -3.82
N SER A 68 14.50 11.60 -3.13
CA SER A 68 15.83 11.26 -3.64
C SER A 68 16.12 9.76 -3.70
N GLY A 69 15.29 8.94 -3.10
CA GLY A 69 15.54 7.50 -2.95
C GLY A 69 15.64 6.77 -4.29
N ASP A 70 14.79 7.10 -5.26
CA ASP A 70 14.82 6.48 -6.58
C ASP A 70 16.14 6.80 -7.33
N ASP A 71 16.66 8.03 -7.20
CA ASP A 71 17.95 8.42 -7.77
C ASP A 71 19.10 7.70 -7.07
N GLN A 72 19.03 7.53 -5.74
CA GLN A 72 20.04 6.79 -4.98
C GLN A 72 20.08 5.31 -5.41
N VAL A 73 18.91 4.66 -5.52
CA VAL A 73 18.84 3.26 -5.97
C VAL A 73 19.33 3.13 -7.42
N THR A 74 18.93 4.02 -8.31
CA THR A 74 19.39 4.05 -9.71
C THR A 74 20.92 4.16 -9.78
N SER A 75 21.50 5.09 -9.04
CA SER A 75 22.94 5.29 -8.96
C SER A 75 23.67 4.05 -8.44
N ALA A 76 23.10 3.38 -7.42
CA ALA A 76 23.64 2.15 -6.86
C ALA A 76 23.59 0.97 -7.87
N ILE A 77 22.50 0.88 -8.65
CA ILE A 77 22.37 -0.12 -9.73
C ILE A 77 23.45 0.10 -10.80
N GLU A 78 23.67 1.36 -11.21
CA GLU A 78 24.68 1.70 -12.22
C GLU A 78 26.12 1.44 -11.71
N ALA A 79 26.36 1.71 -10.43
CA ALA A 79 27.66 1.49 -9.79
C ALA A 79 27.92 0.04 -9.38
N GLY A 80 26.92 -0.84 -9.40
CA GLY A 80 27.02 -2.21 -8.88
C GLY A 80 27.19 -2.28 -7.36
N THR A 81 26.57 -1.35 -6.64
CA THR A 81 26.65 -1.21 -5.17
C THR A 81 25.25 -1.22 -4.52
N THR A 82 24.31 -1.93 -5.12
CA THR A 82 22.95 -2.10 -4.60
C THR A 82 22.97 -2.75 -3.22
N PRO A 83 21.97 -2.47 -2.36
CA PRO A 83 21.80 -3.22 -1.12
C PRO A 83 21.52 -4.69 -1.40
N ASP A 84 21.62 -5.52 -0.36
CA ASP A 84 21.21 -6.91 -0.46
C ASP A 84 19.67 -7.02 -0.44
N ILE A 85 19.01 -6.28 0.47
CA ILE A 85 17.54 -6.23 0.62
C ILE A 85 17.06 -4.78 0.43
N ILE A 86 15.92 -4.64 -0.19
CA ILE A 86 15.18 -3.36 -0.21
C ILE A 86 13.72 -3.59 0.15
N MET A 87 13.16 -2.72 1.00
CA MET A 87 11.75 -2.70 1.37
C MET A 87 11.03 -1.61 0.59
N GLU A 88 10.09 -2.02 -0.25
CA GLU A 88 9.25 -1.15 -1.09
C GLU A 88 8.05 -1.94 -1.64
N GLY A 89 7.31 -1.34 -2.57
CA GLY A 89 6.13 -1.93 -3.21
C GLY A 89 6.39 -2.52 -4.59
N PRO A 90 5.39 -3.26 -5.13
CA PRO A 90 5.50 -3.99 -6.40
C PRO A 90 5.82 -3.10 -7.60
N GLU A 91 5.40 -1.84 -7.59
CA GLU A 91 5.66 -0.89 -8.66
C GLU A 91 7.16 -0.64 -8.89
N ARG A 92 7.99 -0.80 -7.86
CA ARG A 92 9.45 -0.73 -7.96
C ARG A 92 10.08 -2.11 -8.02
N LEU A 93 9.70 -2.99 -7.09
CA LEU A 93 10.33 -4.30 -6.94
C LEU A 93 10.03 -5.21 -8.13
N VAL A 94 8.80 -5.21 -8.63
CA VAL A 94 8.35 -6.12 -9.69
C VAL A 94 8.46 -5.48 -11.07
N THR A 95 7.77 -4.34 -11.28
CA THR A 95 7.63 -3.79 -12.63
C THR A 95 8.78 -2.89 -13.08
N ASN A 96 9.59 -2.36 -12.15
CA ASN A 96 10.78 -1.59 -12.50
C ASN A 96 12.03 -2.48 -12.40
N TRP A 97 12.51 -2.76 -11.20
CA TRP A 97 13.81 -3.42 -11.02
C TRP A 97 13.75 -4.92 -11.35
N GLY A 98 12.63 -5.60 -11.04
CA GLY A 98 12.41 -7.00 -11.40
C GLY A 98 12.36 -7.18 -12.92
N ALA A 99 11.52 -6.39 -13.60
CA ALA A 99 11.41 -6.40 -15.06
C ALA A 99 12.74 -6.06 -15.76
N ALA A 100 13.56 -5.20 -15.13
CA ALA A 100 14.91 -4.87 -15.62
C ALA A 100 15.97 -5.95 -15.30
N GLY A 101 15.59 -7.08 -14.69
CA GLY A 101 16.49 -8.20 -14.36
C GLY A 101 17.49 -7.89 -13.24
N LYS A 102 17.18 -6.93 -12.37
CA LYS A 102 18.05 -6.52 -11.26
C LYS A 102 17.77 -7.27 -9.97
N MET A 103 16.58 -7.86 -9.85
CA MET A 103 16.11 -8.53 -8.63
C MET A 103 16.32 -10.04 -8.73
N LEU A 104 16.49 -10.66 -7.57
CA LEU A 104 16.52 -12.11 -7.42
C LEU A 104 15.09 -12.66 -7.45
N ASP A 105 14.91 -13.80 -8.10
CA ASP A 105 13.65 -14.55 -8.06
C ASP A 105 13.41 -15.12 -6.64
N LEU A 106 12.29 -14.75 -6.03
CA LEU A 106 11.89 -15.17 -4.69
C LEU A 106 10.82 -16.25 -4.70
N SER A 107 10.58 -16.91 -5.84
CA SER A 107 9.53 -17.94 -5.98
C SER A 107 9.67 -19.08 -4.96
N ASP A 108 10.86 -19.34 -4.44
CA ASP A 108 11.10 -20.33 -3.40
C ASP A 108 10.59 -19.93 -2.01
N LEU A 109 10.32 -18.65 -1.76
CA LEU A 109 9.66 -18.16 -0.54
C LEU A 109 8.12 -18.33 -0.63
N TRP A 110 7.57 -18.32 -1.85
CA TRP A 110 6.14 -18.43 -2.11
C TRP A 110 5.68 -19.90 -2.07
N THR A 111 5.73 -20.50 -0.88
CA THR A 111 5.24 -21.85 -0.65
C THR A 111 3.72 -21.95 -0.86
N GLU A 112 3.18 -23.17 -0.98
CA GLU A 112 1.73 -23.37 -1.08
C GLU A 112 1.00 -22.76 0.14
N GLU A 113 1.59 -22.87 1.35
CA GLU A 113 1.04 -22.30 2.59
C GLU A 113 1.04 -20.77 2.52
N ALA A 114 2.15 -20.15 2.11
CA ALA A 114 2.25 -18.70 1.96
C ALA A 114 1.26 -18.17 0.93
N LEU A 115 1.16 -18.83 -0.23
CA LEU A 115 0.19 -18.46 -1.28
C LEU A 115 -1.24 -18.54 -0.76
N ALA A 116 -1.62 -19.63 -0.11
CA ALA A 116 -2.98 -19.82 0.40
C ALA A 116 -3.32 -18.78 1.48
N ASP A 117 -2.39 -18.47 2.37
CA ASP A 117 -2.58 -17.52 3.45
C ASP A 117 -2.72 -16.07 2.96
N ILE A 118 -1.90 -15.68 1.99
CA ILE A 118 -1.96 -14.34 1.38
C ILE A 118 -3.18 -14.19 0.47
N SER A 119 -3.49 -15.19 -0.36
CA SER A 119 -4.69 -15.19 -1.21
C SER A 119 -5.98 -15.10 -0.39
N ALA A 120 -6.00 -15.68 0.80
CA ALA A 120 -7.16 -15.59 1.69
C ALA A 120 -7.42 -14.16 2.20
N THR A 121 -6.40 -13.29 2.20
CA THR A 121 -6.58 -11.86 2.45
C THR A 121 -6.95 -11.11 1.17
N SER A 122 -6.16 -11.28 0.10
CA SER A 122 -6.41 -10.64 -1.20
C SER A 122 -5.61 -11.31 -2.32
N GLU A 123 -6.29 -11.76 -3.37
CA GLU A 123 -5.67 -12.25 -4.61
C GLU A 123 -4.88 -11.14 -5.32
N ALA A 124 -5.29 -9.88 -5.18
CA ALA A 124 -4.61 -8.74 -5.78
C ALA A 124 -3.18 -8.57 -5.24
N VAL A 125 -2.94 -8.92 -3.97
CA VAL A 125 -1.58 -8.91 -3.38
C VAL A 125 -0.69 -9.93 -4.06
N VAL A 126 -1.17 -11.15 -4.26
CA VAL A 126 -0.41 -12.21 -4.94
C VAL A 126 -0.11 -11.82 -6.40
N ALA A 127 -1.12 -11.28 -7.09
CA ALA A 127 -0.98 -10.85 -8.47
C ALA A 127 0.04 -9.71 -8.61
N ALA A 128 0.01 -8.72 -7.71
CA ALA A 128 0.93 -7.57 -7.74
C ALA A 128 2.40 -7.96 -7.52
N CYS A 129 2.67 -8.97 -6.68
CA CYS A 129 4.03 -9.43 -6.38
C CYS A 129 4.64 -10.31 -7.49
N LYS A 130 3.82 -10.72 -8.46
CA LYS A 130 4.21 -11.62 -9.54
C LYS A 130 4.45 -10.86 -10.85
N SER A 131 5.62 -11.08 -11.44
CA SER A 131 5.95 -10.51 -12.76
C SER A 131 5.28 -11.30 -13.90
N PRO A 132 5.09 -10.68 -15.09
CA PRO A 132 4.57 -11.37 -16.27
C PRO A 132 5.39 -12.59 -16.73
N ASP A 133 6.66 -12.70 -16.37
CA ASP A 133 7.50 -13.88 -16.63
C ASP A 133 7.24 -15.05 -15.65
N GLY A 134 6.30 -14.87 -14.71
CA GLY A 134 5.86 -15.87 -13.75
C GLY A 134 6.68 -15.93 -12.46
N LYS A 135 7.68 -15.10 -12.31
CA LYS A 135 8.53 -15.01 -11.11
C LYS A 135 7.97 -14.02 -10.09
N TYR A 136 8.39 -14.21 -8.84
CA TYR A 136 8.09 -13.30 -7.75
C TYR A 136 9.32 -12.48 -7.38
N TYR A 137 9.20 -11.16 -7.42
CA TYR A 137 10.30 -10.24 -7.06
C TYR A 137 10.04 -9.48 -5.77
N GLU A 138 8.88 -9.67 -5.19
CA GLU A 138 8.52 -9.16 -3.88
C GLU A 138 7.98 -10.27 -2.99
N TYR A 139 8.34 -10.22 -1.68
CA TYR A 139 7.71 -11.01 -0.65
C TYR A 139 7.02 -10.04 0.33
N PRO A 140 5.68 -9.97 0.33
CA PRO A 140 4.95 -8.89 0.97
C PRO A 140 4.87 -9.07 2.48
N LEU A 141 4.96 -7.96 3.21
CA LEU A 141 4.80 -7.88 4.66
C LEU A 141 3.41 -7.35 5.04
N CYS A 142 3.05 -6.21 4.46
CA CYS A 142 1.87 -5.45 4.86
C CYS A 142 1.19 -4.78 3.67
N MET A 143 -0.05 -4.36 3.92
CA MET A 143 -0.86 -3.62 2.96
C MET A 143 -1.68 -2.55 3.66
N THR A 144 -2.21 -1.61 2.91
CA THR A 144 -3.29 -0.71 3.33
C THR A 144 -4.18 -0.39 2.14
N THR A 145 -5.40 0.06 2.41
CA THR A 145 -6.28 0.65 1.41
C THR A 145 -6.45 2.14 1.71
N HIS A 146 -6.70 2.91 0.67
CA HIS A 146 -7.14 4.30 0.79
C HIS A 146 -8.67 4.30 0.79
N CYS A 147 -9.24 5.02 1.73
CA CYS A 147 -10.67 5.23 1.85
C CYS A 147 -10.96 6.74 1.91
N MET A 148 -12.18 7.09 2.16
CA MET A 148 -12.58 8.45 2.51
C MET A 148 -13.04 8.50 3.96
N VAL A 149 -13.29 9.70 4.49
CA VAL A 149 -13.87 9.92 5.82
C VAL A 149 -14.99 10.91 5.73
N ILE A 150 -16.03 10.73 6.56
CA ILE A 150 -17.14 11.65 6.72
C ILE A 150 -17.20 12.17 8.16
N ASP A 151 -17.77 13.35 8.35
CA ASP A 151 -18.20 13.85 9.66
C ASP A 151 -19.58 13.26 9.99
N LYS A 152 -19.60 12.16 10.74
CA LYS A 152 -20.82 11.43 11.08
C LYS A 152 -21.84 12.30 11.80
N ALA A 153 -21.39 13.20 12.67
CA ALA A 153 -22.27 14.11 13.38
C ALA A 153 -23.00 15.08 12.42
N ALA A 154 -22.29 15.58 11.40
CA ALA A 154 -22.90 16.41 10.35
C ALA A 154 -23.87 15.62 9.48
N PHE A 155 -23.55 14.36 9.15
CA PHE A 155 -24.44 13.46 8.41
C PHE A 155 -25.72 13.15 9.20
N GLU A 156 -25.60 12.90 10.51
CA GLU A 156 -26.76 12.67 11.37
C GLU A 156 -27.66 13.91 11.43
N ALA A 157 -27.06 15.06 11.66
CA ALA A 157 -27.79 16.33 11.71
C ALA A 157 -28.53 16.69 10.41
N ALA A 158 -28.00 16.25 9.27
CA ALA A 158 -28.59 16.43 7.93
C ALA A 158 -29.53 15.30 7.50
N ASP A 159 -29.83 14.31 8.36
CA ASP A 159 -30.59 13.10 8.02
C ASP A 159 -29.98 12.34 6.83
N ALA A 160 -28.64 12.38 6.70
CA ALA A 160 -27.89 11.78 5.59
C ALA A 160 -27.38 10.37 5.87
N LEU A 161 -27.34 9.92 7.14
CA LEU A 161 -26.90 8.57 7.51
C LEU A 161 -27.73 7.45 6.86
N LYS A 162 -28.96 7.73 6.47
CA LYS A 162 -29.84 6.77 5.76
C LYS A 162 -29.36 6.41 4.34
N TYR A 163 -28.38 7.13 3.80
CA TYR A 163 -27.82 6.91 2.46
C TYR A 163 -26.52 6.11 2.48
N ILE A 164 -26.04 5.72 3.67
CA ILE A 164 -24.86 4.89 3.85
C ILE A 164 -25.22 3.59 4.57
N ASP A 165 -24.43 2.55 4.32
CA ASP A 165 -24.42 1.36 5.16
C ASP A 165 -23.34 1.53 6.24
N GLN A 166 -23.80 1.73 7.49
CA GLN A 166 -22.90 1.96 8.62
C GLN A 166 -22.24 0.68 9.14
N GLU A 167 -22.73 -0.50 8.75
CA GLU A 167 -22.15 -1.78 9.16
C GLU A 167 -21.00 -2.16 8.23
N THR A 168 -21.18 -1.98 6.93
CA THR A 168 -20.16 -2.30 5.91
C THR A 168 -19.28 -1.11 5.54
N HIS A 169 -19.61 0.09 6.00
CA HIS A 169 -18.95 1.36 5.66
C HIS A 169 -18.94 1.62 4.14
N THR A 170 -20.03 1.24 3.46
CA THR A 170 -20.18 1.39 2.01
C THR A 170 -21.41 2.23 1.66
N TRP A 171 -21.49 2.65 0.43
CA TRP A 171 -22.64 3.35 -0.15
C TRP A 171 -22.64 3.23 -1.67
N THR A 172 -23.82 3.46 -2.24
CA THR A 172 -23.96 3.53 -3.70
C THR A 172 -23.65 4.94 -4.20
N THR A 173 -23.36 5.09 -5.48
CA THR A 173 -23.23 6.38 -6.17
C THR A 173 -24.48 7.23 -5.95
N GLU A 174 -25.70 6.65 -6.04
CA GLU A 174 -26.95 7.34 -5.76
C GLU A 174 -27.02 7.79 -4.28
N GLY A 175 -26.60 6.93 -3.34
CA GLY A 175 -26.52 7.25 -1.92
C GLY A 175 -25.60 8.43 -1.67
N PHE A 176 -24.42 8.44 -2.28
CA PHE A 176 -23.47 9.55 -2.21
C PHE A 176 -24.07 10.87 -2.70
N GLU A 177 -24.67 10.89 -3.89
CA GLU A 177 -25.33 12.06 -4.45
C GLU A 177 -26.43 12.61 -3.51
N ASN A 178 -27.26 11.72 -2.95
CA ASN A 178 -28.34 12.10 -2.05
C ASN A 178 -27.81 12.63 -0.71
N ALA A 179 -26.72 12.05 -0.19
CA ALA A 179 -26.06 12.55 1.01
C ALA A 179 -25.49 13.97 0.81
N LEU A 180 -24.82 14.22 -0.33
CA LEU A 180 -24.32 15.55 -0.69
C LEU A 180 -25.45 16.60 -0.70
N ARG A 181 -26.57 16.27 -1.35
CA ARG A 181 -27.74 17.17 -1.42
C ARG A 181 -28.34 17.42 -0.04
N ALA A 182 -28.47 16.40 0.81
CA ALA A 182 -28.97 16.53 2.17
C ALA A 182 -28.05 17.42 3.03
N LEU A 183 -26.74 17.21 2.98
CA LEU A 183 -25.74 18.03 3.67
C LEU A 183 -25.80 19.49 3.21
N SER A 184 -25.82 19.72 1.88
CA SER A 184 -25.89 21.07 1.30
C SER A 184 -27.17 21.77 1.70
N ALA A 185 -28.32 21.09 1.65
CA ALA A 185 -29.63 21.65 2.11
C ALA A 185 -29.65 22.00 3.59
N ALA A 186 -28.89 21.30 4.42
CA ALA A 186 -28.68 21.60 5.85
C ALA A 186 -27.65 22.71 6.08
N GLY A 187 -27.10 23.33 5.03
CA GLY A 187 -26.17 24.45 5.13
C GLY A 187 -24.70 24.04 5.27
N ASN A 188 -24.36 22.75 5.08
CA ASN A 188 -22.99 22.25 5.12
C ASN A 188 -22.34 22.41 3.73
N ASN A 189 -21.72 23.56 3.47
CA ASN A 189 -20.97 23.83 2.24
C ASN A 189 -19.60 24.43 2.57
N PRO A 190 -18.50 23.86 2.00
CA PRO A 190 -18.49 22.69 1.10
C PRO A 190 -18.79 21.37 1.84
N THR A 191 -19.54 20.47 1.19
CA THR A 191 -19.76 19.12 1.71
C THR A 191 -18.47 18.29 1.64
N GLY A 192 -17.75 18.36 0.50
CA GLY A 192 -16.44 17.81 0.22
C GLY A 192 -15.76 18.63 -0.86
N ILE A 193 -14.43 18.48 -0.97
CA ILE A 193 -13.62 19.26 -1.92
C ILE A 193 -12.78 18.31 -2.75
N VAL A 194 -13.04 18.26 -4.06
CA VAL A 194 -12.19 17.54 -5.01
C VAL A 194 -10.89 18.32 -5.18
N TYR A 195 -9.80 17.75 -4.68
CA TYR A 195 -8.47 18.32 -4.82
C TYR A 195 -7.80 17.81 -6.11
N CYS A 196 -7.00 18.64 -6.74
CA CYS A 196 -6.45 18.38 -8.07
C CYS A 196 -4.92 18.50 -8.14
N GLY A 197 -4.25 18.72 -7.01
CA GLY A 197 -2.81 19.02 -7.01
C GLY A 197 -1.94 17.94 -6.36
N GLY A 198 -0.73 17.81 -6.88
CA GLY A 198 0.42 17.28 -6.19
C GLY A 198 0.57 15.76 -6.12
N GLN A 199 1.81 15.33 -5.88
CA GLN A 199 2.16 13.96 -5.53
C GLN A 199 1.76 13.65 -4.10
N GLY A 200 1.37 12.39 -3.88
CA GLY A 200 0.91 11.92 -2.58
C GLY A 200 -0.56 12.26 -2.34
N GLY A 201 -1.36 11.21 -2.09
CA GLY A 201 -2.79 11.35 -1.88
C GLY A 201 -3.63 11.43 -3.16
N ASP A 202 -3.05 11.45 -4.34
CA ASP A 202 -3.75 11.42 -5.64
C ASP A 202 -4.65 10.18 -5.80
N GLN A 203 -4.43 9.14 -5.01
CA GLN A 203 -5.27 7.95 -4.95
C GLN A 203 -6.74 8.27 -4.61
N GLY A 204 -6.99 9.23 -3.73
CA GLY A 204 -8.35 9.57 -3.30
C GLY A 204 -9.23 10.05 -4.44
N THR A 205 -8.77 11.02 -5.22
CA THR A 205 -9.53 11.55 -6.37
C THR A 205 -9.63 10.53 -7.50
N ARG A 206 -8.61 9.68 -7.69
CA ARG A 206 -8.66 8.58 -8.66
C ARG A 206 -9.71 7.55 -8.25
N ALA A 207 -9.65 7.07 -7.01
CA ALA A 207 -10.60 6.10 -6.49
C ALA A 207 -12.04 6.65 -6.52
N LEU A 208 -12.25 7.91 -6.13
CA LEU A 208 -13.56 8.54 -6.23
C LEU A 208 -14.10 8.51 -7.66
N ALA A 209 -13.32 9.01 -8.64
CA ALA A 209 -13.77 9.09 -10.02
C ALA A 209 -14.01 7.70 -10.65
N ALA A 210 -13.14 6.72 -10.35
CA ALA A 210 -13.26 5.38 -10.89
C ALA A 210 -14.45 4.63 -10.30
N ASN A 211 -14.59 4.63 -8.96
CA ASN A 211 -15.62 3.85 -8.28
C ASN A 211 -17.05 4.29 -8.63
N LEU A 212 -17.29 5.58 -8.87
CA LEU A 212 -18.65 6.09 -9.18
C LEU A 212 -19.39 5.27 -10.25
N TYR A 213 -18.68 4.65 -11.20
CA TYR A 213 -19.26 3.82 -12.26
C TYR A 213 -18.36 2.63 -12.64
N SER A 214 -17.63 2.09 -11.67
CA SER A 214 -16.78 0.88 -11.82
C SER A 214 -15.79 0.96 -13.00
N ALA A 215 -15.17 2.15 -13.18
CA ALA A 215 -14.17 2.35 -14.21
C ALA A 215 -12.85 1.71 -13.84
N GLN A 216 -12.15 1.13 -14.80
CA GLN A 216 -10.82 0.57 -14.62
C GLN A 216 -9.74 1.54 -15.10
N PHE A 217 -8.68 1.71 -14.31
CA PHE A 217 -7.55 2.58 -14.64
C PHE A 217 -6.73 2.04 -15.79
N THR A 218 -6.57 0.71 -15.83
CA THR A 218 -5.78 -0.01 -16.82
C THR A 218 -6.58 -1.19 -17.36
N ASN A 219 -6.11 -1.76 -18.47
CA ASN A 219 -6.63 -3.06 -18.91
C ASN A 219 -6.15 -4.18 -17.95
N PRO A 220 -6.84 -5.35 -17.96
CA PRO A 220 -6.50 -6.45 -17.03
C PRO A 220 -5.06 -6.96 -17.14
N GLU A 221 -4.41 -6.77 -18.27
CA GLU A 221 -3.03 -7.17 -18.51
C GLU A 221 -1.99 -6.12 -18.04
N HIS A 222 -2.42 -4.99 -17.46
CA HIS A 222 -1.58 -3.87 -17.03
C HIS A 222 -0.63 -3.36 -18.13
N THR A 223 -1.10 -3.34 -19.38
CA THR A 223 -0.30 -2.92 -20.53
C THR A 223 -0.79 -1.63 -21.18
N ALA A 224 -1.91 -1.09 -20.75
CA ALA A 224 -2.48 0.15 -21.25
C ALA A 224 -3.38 0.82 -20.23
N TYR A 225 -3.39 2.15 -20.22
CA TYR A 225 -4.32 2.97 -19.45
C TYR A 225 -5.65 3.12 -20.19
N THR A 226 -6.78 3.01 -19.50
CA THR A 226 -8.13 2.86 -20.07
C THR A 226 -9.18 3.78 -19.43
N MET A 227 -8.77 4.78 -18.66
CA MET A 227 -9.71 5.67 -17.96
C MET A 227 -10.61 6.51 -18.91
N ASN A 228 -10.33 6.51 -20.22
CA ASN A 228 -11.21 7.07 -21.24
C ASN A 228 -12.33 6.13 -21.70
N SER A 229 -12.58 5.05 -20.96
CA SER A 229 -13.79 4.25 -21.12
C SER A 229 -15.06 5.08 -20.85
N GLU A 230 -16.21 4.60 -21.29
CA GLU A 230 -17.50 5.24 -21.01
C GLU A 230 -17.70 5.45 -19.50
N ALA A 231 -17.35 4.44 -18.68
CA ALA A 231 -17.44 4.49 -17.23
C ALA A 231 -16.52 5.57 -16.62
N GLY A 232 -15.26 5.65 -17.07
CA GLY A 232 -14.32 6.63 -16.56
C GLY A 232 -14.68 8.07 -16.92
N ILE A 233 -15.09 8.31 -18.17
CA ILE A 233 -15.61 9.63 -18.59
C ILE A 233 -16.86 10.00 -17.78
N LYS A 234 -17.78 9.05 -17.59
CA LYS A 234 -19.01 9.25 -16.81
C LYS A 234 -18.73 9.59 -15.36
N GLY A 235 -17.72 8.92 -14.72
CA GLY A 235 -17.32 9.21 -13.35
C GLY A 235 -16.78 10.64 -13.19
N LEU A 236 -15.87 11.06 -14.05
CA LEU A 236 -15.34 12.42 -14.04
C LEU A 236 -16.41 13.47 -14.38
N GLN A 237 -17.29 13.20 -15.35
CA GLN A 237 -18.40 14.09 -15.68
C GLN A 237 -19.36 14.24 -14.48
N LYS A 238 -19.64 13.15 -13.74
CA LYS A 238 -20.47 13.20 -12.54
C LYS A 238 -19.88 14.15 -11.48
N LEU A 239 -18.56 14.12 -11.27
CA LEU A 239 -17.91 15.05 -10.33
C LEU A 239 -18.08 16.51 -10.79
N VAL A 240 -17.92 16.78 -12.08
CA VAL A 240 -18.16 18.12 -12.66
C VAL A 240 -19.63 18.55 -12.47
N ASP A 241 -20.57 17.65 -12.71
CA ASP A 241 -22.00 17.93 -12.56
C ASP A 241 -22.36 18.27 -11.11
N LEU A 242 -21.82 17.53 -10.12
CA LEU A 242 -22.03 17.79 -8.69
C LEU A 242 -21.39 19.11 -8.24
N VAL A 243 -20.26 19.48 -8.83
CA VAL A 243 -19.65 20.80 -8.59
C VAL A 243 -20.51 21.93 -9.20
N ASN A 244 -21.01 21.75 -10.42
CA ASN A 244 -21.90 22.71 -11.07
C ASN A 244 -23.26 22.84 -10.36
N GLU A 245 -23.76 21.75 -9.74
CA GLU A 245 -24.95 21.75 -8.88
C GLU A 245 -24.69 22.53 -7.58
N GLY A 246 -23.44 22.72 -7.17
CA GLY A 246 -23.03 23.41 -5.96
C GLY A 246 -23.14 22.54 -4.69
N VAL A 247 -23.30 21.21 -4.85
CA VAL A 247 -23.31 20.25 -3.73
C VAL A 247 -21.93 19.65 -3.44
N LEU A 248 -20.98 19.88 -4.32
CA LEU A 248 -19.57 19.52 -4.18
C LEU A 248 -18.71 20.72 -4.58
N THR A 249 -17.50 20.81 -4.09
CA THR A 249 -16.55 21.86 -4.50
C THR A 249 -15.34 21.20 -5.15
N ALA A 250 -14.68 21.89 -6.08
CA ALA A 250 -13.38 21.51 -6.59
C ALA A 250 -12.41 22.69 -6.44
N ASP A 251 -11.16 22.38 -6.08
CA ASP A 251 -10.08 23.36 -6.03
C ASP A 251 -8.88 22.84 -6.81
N PRO A 252 -8.60 23.43 -8.01
CA PRO A 252 -7.49 23.02 -8.85
C PRO A 252 -6.10 23.17 -8.23
N ALA A 253 -5.95 24.02 -7.20
CA ALA A 253 -4.68 24.27 -6.53
C ALA A 253 -4.49 23.43 -5.26
N LEU A 254 -5.58 22.88 -4.72
CA LEU A 254 -5.55 22.16 -3.45
C LEU A 254 -4.83 20.82 -3.58
N VAL A 255 -4.02 20.48 -2.58
CA VAL A 255 -3.37 19.17 -2.44
C VAL A 255 -4.02 18.35 -1.33
N ALA A 256 -3.78 17.05 -1.32
CA ALA A 256 -4.39 16.12 -0.37
C ALA A 256 -4.20 16.51 1.11
N GLY A 257 -3.01 16.99 1.48
CA GLY A 257 -2.74 17.43 2.86
C GLY A 257 -3.59 18.61 3.31
N ASP A 258 -3.85 19.55 2.41
CA ASP A 258 -4.71 20.71 2.69
C ASP A 258 -6.18 20.30 2.77
N GLU A 259 -6.62 19.37 1.91
CA GLU A 259 -7.99 18.83 1.92
C GLU A 259 -8.28 18.09 3.23
N ILE A 260 -7.34 17.26 3.71
CA ILE A 260 -7.41 16.63 5.03
C ILE A 260 -7.55 17.70 6.14
N ALA A 261 -6.75 18.77 6.09
CA ALA A 261 -6.80 19.82 7.10
C ALA A 261 -8.15 20.56 7.09
N LEU A 262 -8.77 20.76 5.92
CA LEU A 262 -10.11 21.35 5.79
C LEU A 262 -11.21 20.45 6.38
N PHE A 263 -11.08 19.14 6.27
CA PHE A 263 -11.93 18.21 6.99
C PHE A 263 -11.71 18.30 8.51
N CYS A 264 -10.45 18.18 8.95
CA CYS A 264 -10.13 18.18 10.38
C CYS A 264 -10.57 19.43 11.11
N ASN A 265 -10.59 20.59 10.47
CA ASN A 265 -11.08 21.85 11.06
C ASN A 265 -12.59 22.10 10.89
N GLY A 266 -13.33 21.17 10.26
CA GLY A 266 -14.78 21.21 10.05
C GLY A 266 -15.25 22.09 8.89
N THR A 267 -14.34 22.61 8.08
CA THR A 267 -14.69 23.38 6.86
C THR A 267 -15.38 22.48 5.83
N ALA A 268 -14.80 21.31 5.54
CA ALA A 268 -15.44 20.27 4.73
C ALA A 268 -16.07 19.18 5.63
N LYS A 269 -17.12 18.51 5.17
CA LYS A 269 -17.82 17.44 5.89
C LYS A 269 -17.37 16.04 5.50
N MET A 270 -16.46 15.95 4.53
CA MET A 270 -15.78 14.72 4.14
C MET A 270 -14.39 15.04 3.60
N SER A 271 -13.50 14.04 3.65
CA SER A 271 -12.22 14.04 2.97
C SER A 271 -12.12 12.83 2.07
N PHE A 272 -11.60 13.02 0.86
CA PHE A 272 -11.38 11.96 -0.13
C PHE A 272 -9.98 11.36 -0.04
N CYS A 273 -9.14 11.87 0.87
CA CYS A 273 -7.80 11.34 1.11
C CYS A 273 -7.67 10.86 2.55
N TRP A 274 -8.06 9.61 2.82
CA TRP A 274 -8.03 9.07 4.17
C TRP A 274 -7.53 7.62 4.20
N ASN A 275 -6.97 7.22 5.32
CA ASN A 275 -6.59 5.85 5.68
C ASN A 275 -6.25 5.77 7.17
N ALA A 276 -5.89 4.60 7.68
CA ALA A 276 -5.51 4.40 9.07
C ALA A 276 -4.37 5.34 9.52
N SER A 277 -3.35 5.54 8.67
CA SER A 277 -2.24 6.44 8.99
C SER A 277 -2.68 7.91 9.08
N ALA A 278 -3.55 8.36 8.18
CA ALA A 278 -4.13 9.70 8.21
C ALA A 278 -4.97 9.92 9.48
N ALA A 279 -5.77 8.92 9.88
CA ALA A 279 -6.57 8.97 11.10
C ALA A 279 -5.69 9.15 12.35
N VAL A 280 -4.64 8.35 12.48
CA VAL A 280 -3.69 8.45 13.61
C VAL A 280 -2.94 9.78 13.60
N SER A 281 -2.41 10.19 12.44
CA SER A 281 -1.60 11.41 12.32
C SER A 281 -2.40 12.68 12.60
N ASN A 282 -3.69 12.69 12.27
CA ASN A 282 -4.56 13.86 12.42
C ASN A 282 -5.43 13.82 13.68
N LYS A 283 -5.35 12.76 14.51
CA LYS A 283 -6.23 12.57 15.69
C LYS A 283 -6.32 13.81 16.59
N THR A 284 -5.22 14.52 16.81
CA THR A 284 -5.16 15.72 17.64
C THR A 284 -5.53 17.02 16.91
N SER A 285 -5.67 16.96 15.58
CA SER A 285 -6.03 18.11 14.74
C SER A 285 -7.53 18.18 14.44
N ILE A 286 -8.29 17.14 14.79
CA ILE A 286 -9.74 17.09 14.61
C ILE A 286 -10.41 18.04 15.59
N ALA A 287 -11.17 18.99 15.07
CA ALA A 287 -11.88 19.99 15.89
C ALA A 287 -13.01 19.34 16.70
N GLU A 288 -13.33 19.97 17.84
CA GLU A 288 -14.41 19.52 18.70
C GLU A 288 -15.76 19.49 17.93
N GLY A 289 -16.52 18.42 18.10
CA GLY A 289 -17.81 18.21 17.45
C GLY A 289 -17.76 17.52 16.11
N ILE A 290 -16.58 17.24 15.57
CA ILE A 290 -16.40 16.39 14.38
C ILE A 290 -16.27 14.94 14.83
N GLU A 291 -17.04 14.05 14.21
CA GLU A 291 -17.01 12.61 14.44
C GLU A 291 -16.54 11.90 13.17
N PRO A 292 -15.21 11.65 13.03
CA PRO A 292 -14.68 10.96 11.85
C PRO A 292 -15.22 9.55 11.74
N PHE A 293 -15.80 9.22 10.59
CA PHE A 293 -16.29 7.89 10.28
C PHE A 293 -15.74 7.48 8.92
N PRO A 294 -14.81 6.50 8.87
CA PRO A 294 -14.20 6.06 7.62
C PRO A 294 -15.24 5.37 6.73
N MET A 295 -15.19 5.64 5.43
CA MET A 295 -16.09 5.11 4.43
C MET A 295 -15.31 4.64 3.20
N ALA A 296 -15.76 3.58 2.57
CA ALA A 296 -15.31 3.25 1.22
C ALA A 296 -15.77 4.33 0.22
N PHE A 297 -15.14 4.41 -0.95
CA PHE A 297 -15.64 5.26 -2.03
C PHE A 297 -16.99 4.76 -2.54
N PRO A 298 -17.91 5.67 -2.95
CA PRO A 298 -19.20 5.26 -3.47
C PRO A 298 -19.04 4.48 -4.79
N SER A 299 -19.81 3.40 -4.97
CA SER A 299 -19.79 2.62 -6.19
C SER A 299 -21.21 2.37 -6.72
N ASP A 300 -21.37 2.23 -8.02
CA ASP A 300 -22.68 2.07 -8.63
C ASP A 300 -23.29 0.68 -8.39
N ASP A 301 -22.47 -0.33 -8.10
CA ASP A 301 -22.90 -1.68 -7.76
C ASP A 301 -22.87 -1.98 -6.25
N GLY A 302 -22.40 -1.04 -5.41
CA GLY A 302 -22.25 -1.19 -3.96
C GLY A 302 -21.00 -1.98 -3.54
N VAL A 303 -20.14 -2.36 -4.48
CA VAL A 303 -18.88 -3.07 -4.23
C VAL A 303 -17.71 -2.19 -4.63
N PRO A 304 -17.14 -1.41 -3.71
CA PRO A 304 -16.04 -0.51 -4.03
C PRO A 304 -14.75 -1.27 -4.34
N GLU A 305 -13.97 -0.75 -5.28
CA GLU A 305 -12.58 -1.14 -5.50
C GLU A 305 -11.66 -0.03 -4.99
N LEU A 306 -10.97 -0.29 -3.89
CA LEU A 306 -10.10 0.70 -3.26
C LEU A 306 -8.69 0.60 -3.83
N ALA A 307 -8.08 1.73 -4.11
CA ALA A 307 -6.65 1.80 -4.29
C ALA A 307 -5.94 1.58 -2.96
N GLY A 308 -4.71 1.09 -3.01
CA GLY A 308 -3.97 0.80 -1.79
C GLY A 308 -2.47 0.82 -2.02
N GLY A 309 -1.74 0.39 -1.00
CA GLY A 309 -0.33 0.09 -1.03
C GLY A 309 -0.08 -1.33 -0.55
N ILE A 310 0.85 -1.98 -1.18
CA ILE A 310 1.42 -3.26 -0.79
C ILE A 310 2.90 -3.00 -0.58
N TRP A 311 3.46 -3.49 0.50
CA TRP A 311 4.88 -3.32 0.77
C TRP A 311 5.48 -4.60 1.33
N GLY A 312 6.67 -4.89 0.85
CA GLY A 312 7.40 -6.07 1.21
C GLY A 312 8.88 -5.91 0.91
N PHE A 313 9.53 -7.01 0.70
CA PHE A 313 10.97 -7.08 0.50
C PHE A 313 11.30 -7.67 -0.85
N GLY A 314 12.28 -7.06 -1.52
CA GLY A 314 12.98 -7.62 -2.66
C GLY A 314 14.46 -7.80 -2.35
N ILE A 315 15.12 -8.70 -3.06
CA ILE A 315 16.56 -8.94 -2.97
C ILE A 315 17.19 -8.54 -4.31
N PHE A 316 18.22 -7.69 -4.28
CA PHE A 316 19.00 -7.42 -5.48
C PHE A 316 19.90 -8.61 -5.83
N ASN A 317 20.02 -8.93 -7.12
CA ASN A 317 20.87 -10.00 -7.61
C ASN A 317 22.32 -9.52 -7.70
N ASN A 318 23.03 -9.56 -6.56
CA ASN A 318 24.42 -9.13 -6.45
C ASN A 318 25.43 -10.27 -6.73
N GLY A 319 24.95 -11.50 -7.04
CA GLY A 319 25.80 -12.64 -7.33
C GLY A 319 26.50 -13.24 -6.09
N ASP A 320 26.04 -12.93 -4.89
CA ASP A 320 26.53 -13.47 -3.61
C ASP A 320 25.46 -14.38 -2.99
N ASP A 321 25.62 -15.69 -3.18
CA ASP A 321 24.65 -16.70 -2.72
C ASP A 321 24.53 -16.74 -1.17
N ALA A 322 25.61 -16.45 -0.44
CA ALA A 322 25.60 -16.47 1.01
C ALA A 322 24.77 -15.29 1.55
N LYS A 323 24.94 -14.09 0.98
CA LYS A 323 24.14 -12.92 1.32
C LYS A 323 22.68 -13.09 0.89
N ALA A 324 22.42 -13.66 -0.28
CA ALA A 324 21.06 -13.96 -0.74
C ALA A 324 20.34 -14.93 0.21
N ALA A 325 21.02 -15.97 0.69
CA ALA A 325 20.47 -16.91 1.68
C ALA A 325 20.18 -16.20 3.01
N ALA A 326 21.13 -15.41 3.52
CA ALA A 326 20.95 -14.63 4.76
C ALA A 326 19.79 -13.61 4.64
N ALA A 327 19.65 -12.96 3.47
CA ALA A 327 18.55 -12.06 3.16
C ALA A 327 17.19 -12.77 3.21
N LYS A 328 17.09 -13.97 2.63
CA LYS A 328 15.87 -14.79 2.69
C LYS A 328 15.52 -15.21 4.12
N GLU A 329 16.50 -15.55 4.96
CA GLU A 329 16.25 -15.85 6.37
C GLU A 329 15.71 -14.62 7.12
N PHE A 330 16.24 -13.43 6.85
CA PHE A 330 15.69 -12.20 7.42
C PHE A 330 14.25 -11.96 6.97
N ILE A 331 13.96 -12.08 5.69
CA ILE A 331 12.62 -11.89 5.12
C ILE A 331 11.62 -12.87 5.74
N LYS A 332 11.95 -14.16 5.83
CA LYS A 332 11.09 -15.17 6.47
C LYS A 332 10.84 -14.85 7.92
N PHE A 333 11.86 -14.45 8.68
CA PHE A 333 11.69 -14.08 10.07
C PHE A 333 10.74 -12.90 10.24
N VAL A 334 10.88 -11.87 9.40
CA VAL A 334 10.05 -10.66 9.49
C VAL A 334 8.62 -10.89 8.99
N CYS A 335 8.44 -11.73 7.95
CA CYS A 335 7.15 -11.91 7.29
C CYS A 335 6.39 -13.18 7.71
N ASP A 336 7.07 -14.27 8.10
CA ASP A 336 6.45 -15.59 8.27
C ASP A 336 6.45 -16.10 9.69
N ASP A 337 7.40 -15.63 10.54
CA ASP A 337 7.46 -16.09 11.93
C ASP A 337 6.18 -15.71 12.67
N LYS A 338 5.56 -16.71 13.31
CA LYS A 338 4.24 -16.54 13.96
C LYS A 338 4.24 -15.56 15.13
N ALA A 339 5.39 -15.31 15.74
CA ALA A 339 5.53 -14.34 16.82
C ALA A 339 6.00 -12.98 16.30
N GLN A 340 6.97 -12.97 15.39
CA GLN A 340 7.56 -11.74 14.87
C GLN A 340 6.74 -11.11 13.75
N GLY A 341 6.17 -11.90 12.85
CA GLY A 341 5.42 -11.39 11.68
C GLY A 341 4.30 -10.39 12.06
N PRO A 342 3.37 -10.75 12.96
CA PRO A 342 2.36 -9.81 13.43
C PRO A 342 2.95 -8.54 14.06
N GLN A 343 4.06 -8.64 14.81
CA GLN A 343 4.75 -7.49 15.39
C GLN A 343 5.42 -6.62 14.34
N SER A 344 5.99 -7.22 13.31
CA SER A 344 6.58 -6.52 12.18
C SER A 344 5.54 -5.71 11.41
N VAL A 345 4.36 -6.28 11.17
CA VAL A 345 3.22 -5.56 10.56
C VAL A 345 2.72 -4.46 11.50
N TYR A 346 2.47 -4.77 12.77
CA TYR A 346 2.04 -3.79 13.76
C TYR A 346 2.99 -2.59 13.86
N ALA A 347 4.30 -2.84 13.71
CA ALA A 347 5.31 -1.79 13.69
C ALA A 347 5.11 -0.82 12.52
N THR A 348 4.64 -1.28 11.35
CA THR A 348 4.36 -0.40 10.21
C THR A 348 3.18 0.52 10.44
N GLY A 349 2.19 0.10 11.22
CA GLY A 349 0.89 0.75 11.36
C GLY A 349 -0.10 0.39 10.23
N PHE A 350 0.26 -0.58 9.37
CA PHE A 350 -0.59 -1.10 8.28
C PHE A 350 -1.16 -2.48 8.63
N PHE A 351 -1.73 -3.18 7.67
CA PHE A 351 -2.48 -4.40 7.86
C PHE A 351 -1.73 -5.62 7.33
N PRO A 352 -1.92 -6.81 7.95
CA PRO A 352 -1.30 -8.03 7.48
C PRO A 352 -1.77 -8.39 6.06
N VAL A 353 -0.84 -8.85 5.23
CA VAL A 353 -1.18 -9.55 4.00
C VAL A 353 -1.53 -11.03 4.28
N ARG A 354 -1.19 -11.53 5.45
CA ARG A 354 -1.46 -12.91 5.89
C ARG A 354 -2.73 -12.98 6.72
N SER A 355 -3.71 -13.73 6.24
CA SER A 355 -4.98 -13.97 6.96
C SER A 355 -4.78 -14.64 8.33
N SER A 356 -3.73 -15.48 8.44
CA SER A 356 -3.40 -16.20 9.68
C SER A 356 -2.97 -15.30 10.84
N PHE A 357 -2.57 -14.05 10.57
CA PHE A 357 -2.21 -13.10 11.62
C PHE A 357 -3.44 -12.48 12.31
N GLY A 358 -4.60 -12.52 11.66
CA GLY A 358 -5.85 -12.01 12.22
C GLY A 358 -5.79 -10.53 12.59
N ASP A 359 -6.57 -10.16 13.61
CA ASP A 359 -6.59 -8.79 14.13
C ASP A 359 -5.38 -8.55 15.05
N ILE A 360 -4.51 -7.64 14.63
CA ILE A 360 -3.30 -7.26 15.36
C ILE A 360 -3.48 -5.98 16.19
N TYR A 361 -4.62 -5.31 16.12
CA TYR A 361 -4.82 -3.98 16.70
C TYR A 361 -5.76 -3.95 17.90
N THR A 362 -6.82 -4.76 17.94
CA THR A 362 -7.79 -4.75 19.05
C THR A 362 -7.10 -4.96 20.40
N GLY A 363 -7.39 -4.05 21.32
CA GLY A 363 -6.84 -4.09 22.68
C GLY A 363 -5.41 -3.54 22.81
N THR A 364 -4.85 -2.96 21.75
CA THR A 364 -3.54 -2.29 21.76
C THR A 364 -3.67 -0.76 21.84
N GLU A 365 -2.55 -0.07 21.95
CA GLU A 365 -2.50 1.40 21.87
C GLU A 365 -2.89 1.98 20.50
N LYS A 366 -2.84 1.14 19.43
CA LYS A 366 -3.27 1.47 18.07
C LYS A 366 -4.65 0.88 17.73
N ALA A 367 -5.50 0.66 18.73
CA ALA A 367 -6.80 0.02 18.53
C ALA A 367 -7.68 0.76 17.48
N ASP A 368 -7.53 2.07 17.34
CA ASP A 368 -8.23 2.86 16.33
C ASP A 368 -7.95 2.38 14.89
N ASN A 369 -6.82 1.71 14.64
CA ASN A 369 -6.52 1.15 13.32
C ASN A 369 -7.44 -0.04 12.99
N ALA A 370 -7.98 -0.75 13.98
CA ALA A 370 -8.86 -1.90 13.76
C ALA A 370 -10.08 -1.55 12.88
N ASP A 371 -10.60 -0.32 13.00
CA ASP A 371 -11.75 0.16 12.23
C ASP A 371 -11.50 0.21 10.71
N PHE A 372 -10.23 0.20 10.30
CA PHE A 372 -9.85 0.20 8.89
C PHE A 372 -9.67 -1.20 8.30
N ALA A 373 -9.64 -2.25 9.12
CA ALA A 373 -9.48 -3.64 8.64
C ALA A 373 -10.62 -4.05 7.69
N ILE A 374 -11.82 -3.49 7.88
CA ILE A 374 -13.00 -3.74 7.05
C ILE A 374 -12.78 -3.38 5.56
N PHE A 375 -11.82 -2.49 5.26
CA PHE A 375 -11.54 -2.05 3.90
C PHE A 375 -10.54 -2.94 3.15
N MET A 376 -9.80 -3.80 3.86
CA MET A 376 -8.75 -4.63 3.21
C MET A 376 -9.30 -5.56 2.13
N PRO A 377 -10.50 -6.20 2.30
CA PRO A 377 -11.09 -7.02 1.24
C PRO A 377 -11.50 -6.25 -0.02
N PHE A 378 -11.62 -4.91 0.07
CA PHE A 378 -11.95 -4.06 -1.06
C PHE A 378 -10.73 -3.58 -1.87
N LEU A 379 -9.51 -4.04 -1.55
CA LEU A 379 -8.37 -3.76 -2.41
C LEU A 379 -8.68 -4.29 -3.82
N GLY A 380 -8.86 -3.34 -4.74
CA GLY A 380 -9.14 -3.63 -6.13
C GLY A 380 -7.91 -4.01 -6.93
N ASP A 381 -8.03 -3.95 -8.24
CA ASP A 381 -6.90 -4.16 -9.14
C ASP A 381 -5.72 -3.24 -8.81
N TYR A 382 -4.53 -3.83 -8.64
CA TYR A 382 -3.33 -3.08 -8.26
C TYR A 382 -2.67 -2.46 -9.50
N TYR A 383 -3.34 -1.51 -10.14
CA TYR A 383 -2.92 -0.88 -11.38
C TYR A 383 -1.58 -0.11 -11.29
N ASN A 384 -1.04 0.11 -10.10
CA ASN A 384 0.28 0.75 -9.92
C ASN A 384 1.43 -0.06 -10.52
N VAL A 385 1.23 -1.37 -10.76
CA VAL A 385 2.20 -2.22 -11.47
C VAL A 385 2.21 -1.97 -12.98
N THR A 386 1.32 -1.15 -13.51
CA THR A 386 1.33 -0.76 -14.93
C THR A 386 2.56 0.11 -15.21
N PRO A 387 3.36 -0.18 -16.26
CA PRO A 387 4.48 0.67 -16.65
C PRO A 387 4.07 2.12 -16.84
N GLY A 388 4.98 3.07 -16.65
CA GLY A 388 4.70 4.51 -16.82
C GLY A 388 3.92 5.14 -15.65
N TRP A 389 3.80 4.44 -14.53
CA TRP A 389 3.02 4.88 -13.37
C TRP A 389 3.34 6.31 -12.90
N ALA A 390 4.60 6.70 -12.84
CA ALA A 390 4.98 8.06 -12.43
C ALA A 390 4.47 9.13 -13.40
N THR A 391 4.52 8.86 -14.70
CA THR A 391 4.02 9.79 -15.74
C THR A 391 2.50 9.90 -15.65
N GLN A 392 1.78 8.78 -15.58
CA GLN A 392 0.33 8.82 -15.49
C GLN A 392 -0.16 9.56 -14.24
N ARG A 393 0.55 9.48 -13.10
CA ARG A 393 0.20 10.26 -11.90
C ARG A 393 0.28 11.76 -12.17
N THR A 394 1.34 12.21 -12.82
CA THR A 394 1.51 13.61 -13.19
C THR A 394 0.41 14.05 -14.16
N GLU A 395 0.11 13.25 -15.18
CA GLU A 395 -0.94 13.56 -16.14
C GLU A 395 -2.34 13.53 -15.51
N TRP A 396 -2.57 12.69 -14.46
CA TRP A 396 -3.84 12.64 -13.74
C TRP A 396 -4.21 13.98 -13.10
N TRP A 397 -3.32 14.57 -12.31
CA TRP A 397 -3.66 15.85 -11.68
C TRP A 397 -3.65 17.01 -12.69
N ASN A 398 -2.79 16.98 -13.70
CA ASN A 398 -2.85 17.95 -14.80
C ASN A 398 -4.21 17.92 -15.50
N MET A 399 -4.74 16.72 -15.77
CA MET A 399 -6.07 16.52 -16.35
C MET A 399 -7.16 17.10 -15.43
N LEU A 400 -7.15 16.77 -14.14
CA LEU A 400 -8.14 17.29 -13.18
C LEU A 400 -8.10 18.83 -13.13
N GLN A 401 -6.91 19.42 -13.09
CA GLN A 401 -6.76 20.89 -13.12
C GLN A 401 -7.40 21.51 -14.38
N ARG A 402 -7.21 20.89 -15.54
CA ARG A 402 -7.82 21.36 -16.79
C ARG A 402 -9.34 21.17 -16.79
N ILE A 403 -9.85 20.03 -16.34
CA ILE A 403 -11.30 19.75 -16.23
C ILE A 403 -11.96 20.79 -15.32
N PHE A 404 -11.48 20.96 -14.10
CA PHE A 404 -12.08 21.91 -13.14
C PHE A 404 -11.70 23.37 -13.43
N GLY A 405 -10.78 23.61 -14.34
CA GLY A 405 -10.52 24.91 -14.97
C GLY A 405 -11.48 25.24 -16.12
N GLY A 406 -12.43 24.35 -16.46
CA GLY A 406 -13.46 24.55 -17.49
C GLY A 406 -13.19 23.79 -18.79
N GLY A 407 -12.23 22.85 -18.80
CA GLY A 407 -11.97 21.96 -19.94
C GLY A 407 -13.10 20.94 -20.15
N ASP A 408 -13.25 20.47 -21.39
CA ASP A 408 -14.18 19.40 -21.73
C ASP A 408 -13.69 18.06 -21.22
N VAL A 409 -14.50 17.38 -20.40
CA VAL A 409 -14.13 16.13 -19.71
C VAL A 409 -13.64 15.07 -20.68
N THR A 410 -14.38 14.82 -21.78
CA THR A 410 -14.02 13.77 -22.76
C THR A 410 -12.69 14.10 -23.43
N THR A 411 -12.47 15.36 -23.80
CA THR A 411 -11.21 15.81 -24.43
C THR A 411 -10.03 15.63 -23.48
N GLU A 412 -10.17 16.04 -22.23
CA GLU A 412 -9.08 16.02 -21.26
C GLU A 412 -8.73 14.59 -20.81
N VAL A 413 -9.73 13.72 -20.66
CA VAL A 413 -9.51 12.31 -20.34
C VAL A 413 -8.83 11.56 -21.49
N ASN A 414 -9.23 11.82 -22.73
CA ASN A 414 -8.55 11.24 -23.90
C ASN A 414 -7.08 11.69 -23.97
N ALA A 415 -6.79 12.97 -23.75
CA ALA A 415 -5.42 13.49 -23.73
C ALA A 415 -4.59 12.86 -22.60
N TYR A 416 -5.19 12.67 -21.42
CA TYR A 416 -4.56 11.96 -20.30
C TYR A 416 -4.18 10.52 -20.66
N VAL A 417 -5.13 9.76 -21.24
CA VAL A 417 -4.89 8.35 -21.62
C VAL A 417 -3.86 8.27 -22.74
N GLU A 418 -3.92 9.17 -23.74
CA GLU A 418 -2.93 9.22 -24.82
C GLU A 418 -1.52 9.48 -24.28
N ALA A 419 -1.36 10.48 -23.41
CA ALA A 419 -0.05 10.82 -22.82
C ALA A 419 0.49 9.67 -21.96
N SER A 420 -0.38 9.04 -21.14
CA SER A 420 -0.02 7.91 -20.29
C SER A 420 0.42 6.71 -21.12
N ASN A 421 -0.32 6.36 -22.17
CA ASN A 421 0.02 5.25 -23.08
C ASN A 421 1.26 5.54 -23.94
N ALA A 422 1.45 6.76 -24.38
CA ALA A 422 2.67 7.15 -25.11
C ALA A 422 3.93 6.98 -24.25
N SER A 423 3.84 7.18 -22.92
CA SER A 423 4.97 7.01 -21.99
C SER A 423 5.44 5.55 -21.88
N ILE A 424 4.63 4.59 -22.30
CA ILE A 424 4.93 3.15 -22.31
C ILE A 424 5.02 2.56 -23.72
N GLY A 425 5.09 3.43 -24.74
CA GLY A 425 5.26 3.02 -26.15
C GLY A 425 4.00 2.44 -26.79
N LYS A 426 2.84 2.85 -26.35
CA LYS A 426 1.51 2.44 -26.85
C LYS A 426 0.80 3.57 -27.58
#